data_438d96b10b87878aebbd180903ca790b
#
_entry.id   438d96b10b87878aebbd180903ca790b
#
_cell.length_a   1.000
_cell.length_b   1.000
_cell.length_c   1.000
_cell.angle_alpha   90.00
_cell.angle_beta   90.00
_cell.angle_gamma   90.00
#
_symmetry.space_group_name_H-M   'P 1'
#
loop_
_entity.id
_entity.type
_entity.pdbx_description
1 polymer ?
#
loop_
_entity_poly.entity_id
_entity_poly.type
_entity_poly.pdbx_seq_one_letter_code
_entity_poly.pdbx_strand_id
1 'polypeptide(L)'
;WWDRADVRDIADAREAAVAWRDHDGVAARANETIRREVQDRYGIDVDSAGADRAAVADALLRAEADRAHAHEEQRRSGEELTASQILLSSAEARDREADAATDRAYETEDPITAPESASQEREAAAERSQAAAFYDSAERRAEFARSLEGTASAEEVRGRALADTGNAKSPREAVAARTATTPKARKSRVTGQERSRGGLAR
;
A
#
# COMPACT_ATOMS: atom_id res chain seq x y z
N TRP A 1 25.06 14.24 -23.17
CA TRP A 1 25.12 15.13 -22.01
C TRP A 1 24.13 14.63 -20.94
N TRP A 2 22.89 14.44 -21.25
CA TRP A 2 21.82 14.04 -20.31
C TRP A 2 22.11 12.76 -19.52
N ASP A 3 22.86 11.81 -20.10
CA ASP A 3 23.18 10.53 -19.44
C ASP A 3 24.38 10.63 -18.46
N ARG A 4 25.03 11.81 -18.42
CA ARG A 4 26.21 12.06 -17.57
C ARG A 4 26.05 13.29 -16.68
N ALA A 5 25.08 14.15 -16.97
CA ALA A 5 24.77 15.33 -16.18
C ALA A 5 24.16 14.91 -14.86
N ASP A 6 24.67 15.45 -13.77
CA ASP A 6 24.02 15.32 -12.48
C ASP A 6 22.93 16.40 -12.30
N VAL A 7 22.22 16.31 -11.21
CA VAL A 7 21.10 17.22 -10.89
C VAL A 7 21.55 18.67 -10.82
N ARG A 8 22.78 18.91 -10.38
CA ARG A 8 23.35 20.26 -10.26
C ARG A 8 23.70 20.81 -11.62
N ASP A 9 24.27 19.98 -12.51
CA ASP A 9 24.54 20.38 -13.90
C ASP A 9 23.28 20.80 -14.61
N ILE A 10 22.18 20.10 -14.40
CA ILE A 10 20.86 20.42 -14.98
C ILE A 10 20.35 21.75 -14.42
N ALA A 11 20.46 21.97 -13.11
CA ALA A 11 20.03 23.20 -12.47
C ALA A 11 20.85 24.41 -12.95
N ASP A 12 22.19 24.26 -13.09
CA ASP A 12 23.11 25.29 -13.61
C ASP A 12 22.79 25.63 -15.07
N ALA A 13 22.58 24.61 -15.90
CA ALA A 13 22.19 24.80 -17.28
C ALA A 13 20.83 25.50 -17.40
N ARG A 14 19.88 25.18 -16.51
CA ARG A 14 18.57 25.84 -16.47
C ARG A 14 18.70 27.31 -16.08
N GLU A 15 19.45 27.62 -15.03
CA GLU A 15 19.67 29.01 -14.60
C GLU A 15 20.26 29.85 -15.72
N ALA A 16 21.33 29.36 -16.37
CA ALA A 16 21.93 30.03 -17.51
C ALA A 16 20.98 30.21 -18.68
N ALA A 17 20.22 29.18 -19.03
CA ALA A 17 19.26 29.22 -20.14
C ALA A 17 18.15 30.25 -19.88
N VAL A 18 17.61 30.33 -18.65
CA VAL A 18 16.60 31.32 -18.26
C VAL A 18 17.13 32.73 -18.30
N ALA A 19 18.36 32.96 -17.79
CA ALA A 19 18.97 34.29 -17.76
C ALA A 19 19.16 34.88 -19.15
N TRP A 20 19.41 34.07 -20.17
CA TRP A 20 19.75 34.51 -21.51
C TRP A 20 18.66 34.27 -22.56
N ARG A 21 17.56 33.59 -22.25
CA ARG A 21 16.53 33.18 -23.26
C ARG A 21 15.96 34.33 -24.06
N ASP A 22 15.84 35.50 -23.45
CA ASP A 22 15.23 36.69 -24.11
C ASP A 22 16.26 37.45 -24.98
N HIS A 23 17.54 37.10 -24.89
CA HIS A 23 18.64 37.78 -25.59
C HIS A 23 19.37 36.87 -26.58
N ASP A 24 19.27 35.55 -26.42
CA ASP A 24 19.98 34.57 -27.25
C ASP A 24 19.04 33.39 -27.63
N GLY A 25 18.88 33.19 -28.95
CA GLY A 25 18.07 32.10 -29.47
C GLY A 25 18.61 30.73 -29.18
N VAL A 26 19.91 30.55 -28.81
CA VAL A 26 20.48 29.29 -28.38
C VAL A 26 20.00 29.00 -26.95
N ALA A 27 20.05 30.00 -26.08
CA ALA A 27 19.56 29.89 -24.71
C ALA A 27 18.06 29.62 -24.65
N ALA A 28 17.26 30.24 -25.52
CA ALA A 28 15.82 29.97 -25.65
C ALA A 28 15.55 28.48 -25.98
N ARG A 29 16.26 27.94 -26.99
CA ARG A 29 16.14 26.52 -27.36
C ARG A 29 16.64 25.58 -26.26
N ALA A 30 17.72 25.94 -25.58
CA ALA A 30 18.25 25.16 -24.45
C ALA A 30 17.22 25.09 -23.30
N ASN A 31 16.60 26.22 -22.99
CA ASN A 31 15.54 26.30 -22.00
C ASN A 31 14.35 25.38 -22.33
N GLU A 32 13.87 25.37 -23.55
CA GLU A 32 12.78 24.49 -23.98
C GLU A 32 13.18 23.02 -23.96
N THR A 33 14.42 22.70 -24.33
CA THR A 33 14.95 21.35 -24.26
C THR A 33 15.03 20.86 -22.81
N ILE A 34 15.53 21.71 -21.90
CA ILE A 34 15.61 21.36 -20.46
C ILE A 34 14.20 21.11 -19.90
N ARG A 35 13.23 21.96 -20.21
CA ARG A 35 11.83 21.78 -19.77
C ARG A 35 11.30 20.40 -20.20
N ARG A 36 11.42 20.09 -21.48
CA ARG A 36 10.95 18.81 -22.01
C ARG A 36 11.68 17.63 -21.41
N GLU A 37 13.00 17.62 -21.40
CA GLU A 37 13.80 16.50 -20.88
C GLU A 37 13.60 16.29 -19.37
N VAL A 38 13.43 17.35 -18.59
CA VAL A 38 13.15 17.24 -17.16
C VAL A 38 11.72 16.71 -16.95
N GLN A 39 10.75 17.16 -17.72
CA GLN A 39 9.40 16.61 -17.66
C GLN A 39 9.39 15.12 -18.03
N ASP A 40 10.08 14.73 -19.10
CA ASP A 40 10.10 13.34 -19.59
C ASP A 40 10.88 12.41 -18.65
N ARG A 41 12.00 12.89 -18.08
CA ARG A 41 12.89 12.07 -17.23
C ARG A 41 12.50 12.08 -15.76
N TYR A 42 11.98 13.20 -15.26
CA TYR A 42 11.73 13.41 -13.83
C TYR A 42 10.26 13.60 -13.50
N GLY A 43 9.39 13.79 -14.51
CA GLY A 43 7.96 14.02 -14.29
C GLY A 43 7.65 15.38 -13.67
N ILE A 44 8.62 16.32 -13.67
CA ILE A 44 8.48 17.62 -13.02
C ILE A 44 8.37 18.74 -14.06
N ASP A 45 7.45 19.67 -13.81
CA ASP A 45 7.47 20.97 -14.48
C ASP A 45 8.50 21.88 -13.80
N VAL A 46 9.63 22.09 -14.48
CA VAL A 46 10.71 22.92 -13.91
C VAL A 46 10.31 24.41 -13.76
N ASP A 47 9.26 24.87 -14.46
CA ASP A 47 8.77 26.23 -14.31
C ASP A 47 8.04 26.41 -12.98
N SER A 48 7.45 25.34 -12.43
CA SER A 48 6.83 25.36 -11.09
C SER A 48 7.87 25.52 -9.97
N ALA A 49 9.11 25.04 -10.17
CA ALA A 49 10.22 25.23 -9.26
C ALA A 49 10.85 26.65 -9.36
N GLY A 50 10.47 27.43 -10.39
CA GLY A 50 11.01 28.75 -10.64
C GLY A 50 12.35 28.74 -11.39
N ALA A 51 13.02 29.89 -11.37
CA ALA A 51 14.34 30.07 -12.01
C ALA A 51 15.51 29.91 -11.04
N ASP A 52 15.23 29.74 -9.75
CA ASP A 52 16.24 29.59 -8.72
C ASP A 52 16.91 28.22 -8.81
N ARG A 53 18.22 28.24 -8.98
CA ARG A 53 19.05 27.04 -9.10
C ARG A 53 18.88 26.04 -7.95
N ALA A 54 18.83 26.54 -6.72
CA ALA A 54 18.71 25.69 -5.55
C ALA A 54 17.33 24.99 -5.52
N ALA A 55 16.28 25.72 -5.83
CA ALA A 55 14.92 25.18 -5.88
C ALA A 55 14.78 24.10 -6.99
N VAL A 56 15.38 24.32 -8.17
CA VAL A 56 15.39 23.33 -9.25
C VAL A 56 16.19 22.08 -8.85
N ALA A 57 17.39 22.26 -8.27
CA ALA A 57 18.18 21.11 -7.80
C ALA A 57 17.47 20.30 -6.72
N ASP A 58 16.84 20.96 -5.77
CA ASP A 58 16.06 20.30 -4.70
C ASP A 58 14.85 19.55 -5.26
N ALA A 59 14.17 20.10 -6.26
CA ALA A 59 13.05 19.42 -6.91
C ALA A 59 13.51 18.15 -7.65
N LEU A 60 14.62 18.22 -8.39
CA LEU A 60 15.20 17.09 -9.10
C LEU A 60 15.67 16.00 -8.14
N LEU A 61 16.38 16.36 -7.05
CA LEU A 61 16.81 15.40 -6.02
C LEU A 61 15.62 14.68 -5.36
N ARG A 62 14.54 15.40 -5.09
CA ARG A 62 13.32 14.78 -4.57
C ARG A 62 12.72 13.78 -5.55
N ALA A 63 12.64 14.13 -6.84
CA ALA A 63 12.11 13.23 -7.85
C ALA A 63 12.98 11.97 -8.04
N GLU A 64 14.29 12.07 -7.92
CA GLU A 64 15.18 10.90 -7.91
C GLU A 64 14.94 10.01 -6.69
N ALA A 65 14.81 10.60 -5.51
CA ALA A 65 14.52 9.86 -4.28
C ALA A 65 13.15 9.16 -4.36
N ASP A 66 12.11 9.84 -4.86
CA ASP A 66 10.77 9.29 -5.02
C ASP A 66 10.77 8.10 -5.98
N ARG A 67 11.53 8.18 -7.09
CA ARG A 67 11.71 7.04 -8.01
C ARG A 67 12.42 5.86 -7.35
N ALA A 68 13.49 6.12 -6.62
CA ALA A 68 14.21 5.05 -5.92
C ALA A 68 13.28 4.34 -4.93
N HIS A 69 12.45 5.11 -4.22
CA HIS A 69 11.41 4.55 -3.35
C HIS A 69 10.35 3.78 -4.12
N ALA A 70 9.86 4.29 -5.26
CA ALA A 70 8.89 3.61 -6.09
C ALA A 70 9.41 2.23 -6.55
N HIS A 71 10.65 2.17 -7.03
CA HIS A 71 11.28 0.92 -7.43
C HIS A 71 11.42 -0.08 -6.27
N GLU A 72 11.80 0.40 -5.09
CA GLU A 72 11.92 -0.45 -3.91
C GLU A 72 10.57 -1.01 -3.47
N GLU A 73 9.53 -0.19 -3.42
CA GLU A 73 8.18 -0.63 -3.07
C GLU A 73 7.59 -1.58 -4.12
N GLN A 74 7.87 -1.36 -5.40
CA GLN A 74 7.48 -2.28 -6.47
C GLN A 74 8.17 -3.65 -6.33
N ARG A 75 9.45 -3.66 -5.99
CA ARG A 75 10.20 -4.90 -5.72
C ARG A 75 9.60 -5.65 -4.54
N ARG A 76 9.35 -4.98 -3.41
CA ARG A 76 8.73 -5.56 -2.22
C ARG A 76 7.33 -6.08 -2.50
N SER A 77 6.54 -5.35 -3.28
CA SER A 77 5.22 -5.82 -3.73
C SER A 77 5.32 -7.16 -4.48
N GLY A 78 6.30 -7.29 -5.39
CA GLY A 78 6.54 -8.53 -6.11
C GLY A 78 6.95 -9.70 -5.20
N GLU A 79 7.79 -9.44 -4.20
CA GLU A 79 8.21 -10.44 -3.21
C GLU A 79 7.02 -10.92 -2.35
N GLU A 80 6.18 -10.01 -1.87
CA GLU A 80 5.00 -10.33 -1.07
C GLU A 80 3.94 -11.08 -1.90
N LEU A 81 3.74 -10.71 -3.17
CA LEU A 81 2.86 -11.45 -4.07
C LEU A 81 3.35 -12.90 -4.29
N THR A 82 4.66 -13.08 -4.47
CA THR A 82 5.26 -14.40 -4.59
C THR A 82 5.07 -15.22 -3.31
N ALA A 83 5.29 -14.61 -2.14
CA ALA A 83 5.06 -15.26 -0.85
C ALA A 83 3.59 -15.67 -0.67
N SER A 84 2.64 -14.83 -1.08
CA SER A 84 1.21 -15.15 -1.08
C SER A 84 0.91 -16.37 -1.94
N GLN A 85 1.47 -16.45 -3.16
CA GLN A 85 1.27 -17.58 -4.07
C GLN A 85 1.84 -18.88 -3.50
N ILE A 86 3.01 -18.84 -2.88
CA ILE A 86 3.63 -20.01 -2.24
C ILE A 86 2.73 -20.53 -1.11
N LEU A 87 2.21 -19.65 -0.26
CA LEU A 87 1.30 -20.04 0.84
C LEU A 87 -0.01 -20.63 0.34
N LEU A 88 -0.58 -20.09 -0.74
CA LEU A 88 -1.78 -20.67 -1.36
C LEU A 88 -1.51 -22.07 -1.89
N SER A 89 -0.37 -22.28 -2.57
CA SER A 89 0.02 -23.59 -3.07
C SER A 89 0.25 -24.60 -1.94
N SER A 90 0.83 -24.16 -0.82
CA SER A 90 1.01 -24.98 0.38
C SER A 90 -0.34 -25.36 0.99
N ALA A 91 -1.25 -24.38 1.14
CA ALA A 91 -2.60 -24.64 1.66
C ALA A 91 -3.38 -25.65 0.81
N GLU A 92 -3.28 -25.55 -0.53
CA GLU A 92 -3.90 -26.51 -1.44
C GLU A 92 -3.29 -27.92 -1.32
N ALA A 93 -1.99 -28.03 -1.05
CA ALA A 93 -1.35 -29.33 -0.79
C ALA A 93 -1.87 -29.95 0.50
N ARG A 94 -2.02 -29.15 1.58
CA ARG A 94 -2.57 -29.61 2.86
C ARG A 94 -4.02 -30.03 2.77
N ASP A 95 -4.84 -29.32 1.98
CA ASP A 95 -6.23 -29.76 1.75
C ASP A 95 -6.28 -31.13 1.10
N ARG A 96 -5.45 -31.37 0.07
CA ARG A 96 -5.36 -32.70 -0.57
C ARG A 96 -4.90 -33.80 0.38
N GLU A 97 -3.99 -33.47 1.32
CA GLU A 97 -3.56 -34.39 2.36
C GLU A 97 -4.68 -34.67 3.38
N ALA A 98 -5.45 -33.64 3.73
CA ALA A 98 -6.62 -33.78 4.62
C ALA A 98 -7.72 -34.64 3.99
N ASP A 99 -8.02 -34.42 2.71
CA ASP A 99 -8.97 -35.22 1.95
C ASP A 99 -8.52 -36.69 1.89
N ALA A 100 -7.24 -36.93 1.53
CA ALA A 100 -6.69 -38.28 1.49
C ALA A 100 -6.62 -38.97 2.85
N ALA A 101 -6.45 -38.24 3.95
CA ALA A 101 -6.53 -38.76 5.31
C ALA A 101 -7.97 -39.15 5.67
N THR A 102 -8.93 -38.33 5.25
CA THR A 102 -10.36 -38.57 5.46
C THR A 102 -10.81 -39.83 4.70
N ASP A 103 -10.41 -39.97 3.43
CA ASP A 103 -10.72 -41.16 2.61
C ASP A 103 -10.15 -42.43 3.25
N ARG A 104 -8.89 -42.38 3.71
CA ARG A 104 -8.28 -43.53 4.42
C ARG A 104 -9.00 -43.87 5.71
N ALA A 105 -9.49 -42.87 6.46
CA ALA A 105 -10.27 -43.10 7.65
C ALA A 105 -11.59 -43.85 7.36
N TYR A 106 -12.24 -43.51 6.26
CA TYR A 106 -13.45 -44.20 5.83
C TYR A 106 -13.19 -45.63 5.40
N GLU A 107 -12.05 -45.89 4.74
CA GLU A 107 -11.69 -47.25 4.27
C GLU A 107 -11.26 -48.19 5.40
N THR A 108 -10.62 -47.65 6.43
CA THR A 108 -10.03 -48.44 7.52
C THR A 108 -10.85 -48.48 8.79
N GLU A 109 -11.95 -47.69 8.88
CA GLU A 109 -12.73 -47.46 10.10
C GLU A 109 -11.84 -47.01 11.30
N ASP A 110 -10.69 -46.36 11.02
CA ASP A 110 -9.72 -45.94 12.02
C ASP A 110 -10.00 -44.52 12.53
N PRO A 111 -10.40 -44.35 13.80
CA PRO A 111 -10.73 -43.04 14.37
C PRO A 111 -9.49 -42.16 14.58
N ILE A 112 -8.27 -42.66 14.42
CA ILE A 112 -7.01 -41.93 14.64
C ILE A 112 -6.75 -40.88 13.53
N THR A 113 -7.24 -41.12 12.31
CA THR A 113 -7.00 -40.25 11.17
C THR A 113 -7.88 -38.97 11.14
N ALA A 114 -9.00 -38.96 11.85
CA ALA A 114 -9.88 -37.78 11.94
C ALA A 114 -9.21 -36.55 12.58
N PRO A 115 -8.43 -36.65 13.69
CA PRO A 115 -7.71 -35.50 14.24
C PRO A 115 -6.57 -35.01 13.34
N GLU A 116 -5.96 -35.89 12.51
CA GLU A 116 -4.93 -35.48 11.55
C GLU A 116 -5.51 -34.63 10.42
N SER A 117 -6.63 -35.06 9.83
CA SER A 117 -7.37 -34.28 8.83
C SER A 117 -7.75 -32.90 9.37
N ALA A 118 -8.34 -32.84 10.56
CA ALA A 118 -8.70 -31.57 11.21
C ALA A 118 -7.50 -30.67 11.53
N SER A 119 -6.29 -31.23 11.71
CA SER A 119 -5.06 -30.45 11.89
C SER A 119 -4.62 -29.82 10.57
N GLN A 120 -4.60 -30.61 9.48
CA GLN A 120 -4.23 -30.14 8.15
C GLN A 120 -5.19 -29.04 7.66
N GLU A 121 -6.49 -29.19 7.87
CA GLU A 121 -7.47 -28.15 7.51
C GLU A 121 -7.23 -26.83 8.26
N ARG A 122 -6.90 -26.89 9.56
CA ARG A 122 -6.58 -25.68 10.35
C ARG A 122 -5.30 -25.00 9.88
N GLU A 123 -4.29 -25.77 9.55
CA GLU A 123 -3.04 -25.25 8.99
C GLU A 123 -3.26 -24.62 7.61
N ALA A 124 -4.01 -25.27 6.73
CA ALA A 124 -4.39 -24.73 5.43
C ALA A 124 -5.18 -23.40 5.56
N ALA A 125 -6.10 -23.32 6.53
CA ALA A 125 -6.85 -22.10 6.80
C ALA A 125 -5.94 -20.95 7.31
N ALA A 126 -4.96 -21.28 8.16
CA ALA A 126 -3.97 -20.32 8.65
C ALA A 126 -3.07 -19.80 7.50
N GLU A 127 -2.60 -20.69 6.63
CA GLU A 127 -1.79 -20.32 5.46
C GLU A 127 -2.57 -19.45 4.47
N ARG A 128 -3.85 -19.72 4.22
CA ARG A 128 -4.72 -18.85 3.39
C ARG A 128 -4.91 -17.47 4.01
N SER A 129 -5.07 -17.40 5.32
CA SER A 129 -5.19 -16.12 6.01
C SER A 129 -3.92 -15.29 5.89
N GLN A 130 -2.75 -15.94 6.02
CA GLN A 130 -1.45 -15.29 5.84
C GLN A 130 -1.22 -14.88 4.39
N ALA A 131 -1.58 -15.72 3.43
CA ALA A 131 -1.50 -15.40 2.01
C ALA A 131 -2.34 -14.17 1.65
N ALA A 132 -3.55 -14.07 2.19
CA ALA A 132 -4.40 -12.90 1.99
C ALA A 132 -3.77 -11.61 2.56
N ALA A 133 -3.09 -11.68 3.71
CA ALA A 133 -2.40 -10.54 4.30
C ALA A 133 -1.22 -10.07 3.43
N PHE A 134 -0.45 -11.00 2.86
CA PHE A 134 0.63 -10.67 1.93
C PHE A 134 0.10 -10.07 0.62
N TYR A 135 -0.98 -10.62 0.08
CA TYR A 135 -1.62 -10.08 -1.12
C TYR A 135 -2.09 -8.64 -0.91
N ASP A 136 -2.83 -8.40 0.17
CA ASP A 136 -3.31 -7.05 0.52
C ASP A 136 -2.15 -6.06 0.74
N SER A 137 -1.04 -6.52 1.33
CA SER A 137 0.18 -5.71 1.50
C SER A 137 0.84 -5.41 0.16
N ALA A 138 0.96 -6.39 -0.72
CA ALA A 138 1.54 -6.24 -2.05
C ALA A 138 0.75 -5.23 -2.89
N GLU A 139 -0.58 -5.28 -2.87
CA GLU A 139 -1.43 -4.31 -3.59
C GLU A 139 -1.23 -2.88 -3.07
N ARG A 140 -1.19 -2.67 -1.74
CA ARG A 140 -0.94 -1.35 -1.16
C ARG A 140 0.43 -0.78 -1.56
N ARG A 141 1.47 -1.63 -1.54
CA ARG A 141 2.83 -1.23 -1.98
C ARG A 141 2.87 -0.87 -3.46
N ALA A 142 2.22 -1.65 -4.31
CA ALA A 142 2.13 -1.35 -5.73
C ALA A 142 1.38 -0.04 -6.00
N GLU A 143 0.33 0.25 -5.24
CA GLU A 143 -0.40 1.52 -5.34
C GLU A 143 0.45 2.69 -4.83
N PHE A 144 1.17 2.50 -3.73
CA PHE A 144 2.10 3.50 -3.20
C PHE A 144 3.22 3.79 -4.21
N ALA A 145 3.87 2.76 -4.77
CA ALA A 145 4.88 2.92 -5.81
C ALA A 145 4.35 3.74 -7.00
N ARG A 146 3.16 3.41 -7.51
CA ARG A 146 2.52 4.18 -8.60
C ARG A 146 2.26 5.64 -8.23
N SER A 147 1.96 5.92 -6.97
CA SER A 147 1.75 7.30 -6.52
C SER A 147 3.04 8.12 -6.46
N LEU A 148 4.20 7.48 -6.40
CA LEU A 148 5.52 8.13 -6.44
C LEU A 148 6.00 8.41 -7.88
N GLU A 149 5.51 7.67 -8.87
CA GLU A 149 5.88 7.83 -10.28
C GLU A 149 5.25 9.06 -10.95
N GLY A 150 4.38 9.75 -10.28
CA GLY A 150 3.65 10.90 -10.81
C GLY A 150 3.81 12.14 -9.94
N THR A 151 3.20 13.20 -10.32
CA THR A 151 3.19 14.56 -9.84
C THR A 151 2.82 14.79 -8.36
N ALA A 152 2.87 13.78 -7.50
CA ALA A 152 2.54 13.94 -6.08
C ALA A 152 3.56 14.85 -5.38
N SER A 153 3.07 15.82 -4.61
CA SER A 153 3.93 16.66 -3.79
C SER A 153 4.61 15.84 -2.69
N ALA A 154 5.80 16.27 -2.24
CA ALA A 154 6.52 15.59 -1.16
C ALA A 154 5.69 15.48 0.15
N GLU A 155 4.71 16.38 0.36
CA GLU A 155 3.77 16.32 1.49
C GLU A 155 2.72 15.22 1.29
N GLU A 156 2.19 15.05 0.08
CA GLU A 156 1.24 13.98 -0.23
C GLU A 156 1.90 12.60 -0.12
N VAL A 157 3.14 12.47 -0.60
CA VAL A 157 3.94 11.25 -0.46
C VAL A 157 4.19 10.92 1.03
N ARG A 158 4.60 11.91 1.84
CA ARG A 158 4.78 11.72 3.28
C ARG A 158 3.47 11.41 4.01
N GLY A 159 2.39 12.10 3.64
CA GLY A 159 1.06 11.86 4.20
C GLY A 159 0.57 10.45 3.92
N ARG A 160 0.76 9.96 2.69
CA ARG A 160 0.42 8.58 2.31
C ARG A 160 1.32 7.54 2.99
N ALA A 161 2.63 7.77 3.06
CA ALA A 161 3.57 6.89 3.77
C ALA A 161 3.23 6.77 5.26
N LEU A 162 2.86 7.88 5.91
CA LEU A 162 2.39 7.89 7.30
C LEU A 162 1.05 7.17 7.47
N ALA A 163 0.13 7.36 6.52
CA ALA A 163 -1.16 6.68 6.52
C ALA A 163 -1.00 5.17 6.31
N ASP A 164 -0.11 4.75 5.40
CA ASP A 164 0.17 3.33 5.13
C ASP A 164 0.87 2.67 6.32
N THR A 165 1.82 3.35 6.96
CA THR A 165 2.46 2.87 8.20
C THR A 165 1.46 2.79 9.36
N GLY A 166 0.52 3.73 9.45
CA GLY A 166 -0.54 3.74 10.48
C GLY A 166 -1.65 2.71 10.21
N ASN A 167 -1.88 2.36 8.96
CA ASN A 167 -2.89 1.40 8.52
C ASN A 167 -2.30 0.03 8.12
N ALA A 168 -1.10 -0.30 8.60
CA ALA A 168 -0.40 -1.56 8.27
C ALA A 168 -1.13 -2.85 8.72
N LYS A 169 -2.41 -2.73 9.05
CA LYS A 169 -3.31 -3.86 9.28
C LYS A 169 -4.06 -4.16 7.99
N SER A 170 -4.10 -5.44 7.61
CA SER A 170 -4.92 -5.87 6.50
C SER A 170 -6.37 -5.35 6.67
N PRO A 171 -7.13 -5.09 5.59
CA PRO A 171 -8.53 -4.70 5.71
C PRO A 171 -9.35 -5.64 6.59
N ARG A 172 -9.03 -6.92 6.60
CA ARG A 172 -9.66 -7.94 7.46
C ARG A 172 -9.32 -7.76 8.94
N GLU A 173 -8.06 -7.46 9.27
CA GLU A 173 -7.64 -7.15 10.64
C GLU A 173 -8.21 -5.80 11.13
N ALA A 174 -8.31 -4.81 10.26
CA ALA A 174 -8.94 -3.53 10.57
C ALA A 174 -10.44 -3.70 10.87
N VAL A 175 -11.15 -4.56 10.13
CA VAL A 175 -12.56 -4.89 10.38
C VAL A 175 -12.70 -5.72 11.65
N ALA A 176 -11.84 -6.72 11.88
CA ALA A 176 -11.86 -7.54 13.10
C ALA A 176 -11.53 -6.71 14.35
N ALA A 177 -10.59 -5.76 14.26
CA ALA A 177 -10.29 -4.85 15.37
C ALA A 177 -11.45 -3.90 15.68
N ARG A 178 -12.21 -3.45 14.67
CA ARG A 178 -13.43 -2.64 14.87
C ARG A 178 -14.55 -3.41 15.55
N THR A 179 -14.75 -4.68 15.22
CA THR A 179 -15.76 -5.53 15.86
C THR A 179 -15.42 -5.85 17.31
N ALA A 180 -14.13 -5.93 17.66
CA ALA A 180 -13.67 -6.16 19.03
C ALA A 180 -13.82 -4.92 19.94
N THR A 181 -13.81 -3.72 19.36
CA THR A 181 -13.92 -2.44 20.11
C THR A 181 -15.33 -1.87 20.12
N THR A 182 -16.32 -2.49 19.46
CA THR A 182 -17.70 -2.03 19.53
C THR A 182 -18.25 -2.31 20.94
N PRO A 183 -18.54 -1.30 21.76
CA PRO A 183 -19.09 -1.54 23.08
C PRO A 183 -20.41 -2.27 22.91
N LYS A 184 -20.54 -3.44 23.54
CA LYS A 184 -21.83 -4.15 23.61
C LYS A 184 -22.86 -3.18 24.13
N ALA A 185 -23.88 -2.88 23.30
CA ALA A 185 -24.99 -2.06 23.72
C ALA A 185 -25.55 -2.61 25.03
N ARG A 186 -25.41 -1.84 26.10
CA ARG A 186 -26.04 -2.17 27.37
C ARG A 186 -27.54 -2.22 27.12
N LYS A 187 -28.15 -3.40 27.22
CA LYS A 187 -29.59 -3.50 27.26
C LYS A 187 -30.07 -2.62 28.43
N SER A 188 -30.68 -1.49 28.11
CA SER A 188 -31.35 -0.68 29.11
C SER A 188 -32.44 -1.54 29.72
N ARG A 189 -32.29 -1.81 31.00
CA ARG A 189 -33.34 -2.45 31.82
C ARG A 189 -34.46 -1.42 31.89
N VAL A 190 -35.51 -1.63 31.11
CA VAL A 190 -36.76 -0.87 31.23
C VAL A 190 -37.31 -1.32 32.59
N THR A 191 -37.13 -0.46 33.62
CA THR A 191 -37.85 -0.56 34.89
C THR A 191 -39.30 -0.33 34.56
N GLY A 192 -40.06 -1.41 34.66
CA GLY A 192 -41.54 -1.39 34.55
C GLY A 192 -42.09 -0.47 35.61
N GLN A 193 -42.74 0.60 35.18
CA GLN A 193 -43.54 1.47 36.01
C GLN A 193 -44.82 0.77 36.29
N GLU A 194 -44.95 0.23 37.51
CA GLU A 194 -46.26 -0.26 38.02
C GLU A 194 -47.25 0.86 38.01
N ARG A 195 -48.22 0.76 37.12
CA ARG A 195 -49.45 1.58 37.18
C ARG A 195 -50.33 1.05 38.32
N SER A 196 -50.23 1.71 39.49
CA SER A 196 -51.20 1.60 40.54
C SER A 196 -52.59 1.99 40.02
N ARG A 197 -53.48 1.00 39.88
CA ARG A 197 -54.94 1.24 39.68
C ARG A 197 -55.51 1.57 41.03
N GLY A 198 -55.65 2.86 41.31
CA GLY A 198 -56.50 3.32 42.41
C GLY A 198 -57.95 3.08 42.08
N GLY A 199 -58.60 2.23 42.88
CA GLY A 199 -60.03 1.96 42.79
C GLY A 199 -60.82 3.17 43.29
N LEU A 200 -61.82 3.55 42.50
CA LEU A 200 -62.91 4.42 42.92
C LEU A 200 -64.06 3.50 43.46
N ALA A 201 -64.31 3.64 44.73
CA ALA A 201 -65.55 3.22 45.34
C ALA A 201 -66.27 4.47 45.87
N ARG A 202 -67.51 4.66 45.39
CA ARG A 202 -68.55 5.61 45.77
C ARG A 202 -68.35 7.05 45.37
#